data_5d765954fcf7116b554ba5de89ba38e7
#
_entry.id   5d765954fcf7116b554ba5de89ba38e7
#
_cell.length_a   1.000
_cell.length_b   1.000
_cell.length_c   1.000
_cell.angle_alpha   90.00
_cell.angle_beta   90.00
_cell.angle_gamma   90.00
#
_symmetry.space_group_name_H-M   'P 1'
#
loop_
_entity.id
_entity.type
_entity.pdbx_description
1 polymer ?
#
loop_
_entity_poly.entity_id
_entity_poly.type
_entity_poly.pdbx_seq_one_letter_code
_entity_poly.pdbx_strand_id
1 'polypeptide(L)' 'MNYGKIKKWNQMSGWGFIEGDDGYDYFVNVSNLRKGIKIREGIRVKFDITHGQRGDEAENVSLI' A
#
# COMPACT_ATOMS: atom_id res chain seq x y z
N MET A 1 -1.38 -13.19 -3.67
CA MET A 1 -1.07 -11.79 -3.99
C MET A 1 -2.35 -10.98 -4.08
N ASN A 2 -2.31 -9.78 -3.54
CA ASN A 2 -3.50 -8.95 -3.44
C ASN A 2 -3.33 -7.71 -4.31
N TYR A 3 -4.45 -7.16 -4.76
CA TYR A 3 -4.47 -6.00 -5.65
C TYR A 3 -5.34 -4.91 -5.06
N GLY A 4 -4.99 -3.67 -5.35
CA GLY A 4 -5.75 -2.53 -4.90
C GLY A 4 -5.24 -1.25 -5.53
N LYS A 5 -5.73 -0.12 -5.02
CA LYS A 5 -5.23 1.18 -5.46
C LYS A 5 -4.88 2.03 -4.26
N ILE A 6 -3.95 2.94 -4.46
CA ILE A 6 -3.56 3.88 -3.41
C ILE A 6 -4.72 4.83 -3.18
N LYS A 7 -5.32 4.72 -1.99
CA LYS A 7 -6.45 5.56 -1.59
C LYS A 7 -5.99 6.87 -1.02
N LYS A 8 -4.91 6.83 -0.23
CA LYS A 8 -4.33 8.01 0.40
C LYS A 8 -2.82 7.83 0.47
N TRP A 9 -2.08 8.86 0.18
CA TRP A 9 -0.63 8.84 0.30
C TRP A 9 -0.13 10.17 0.80
N ASN A 10 0.62 10.14 1.90
CA ASN A 10 1.27 11.33 2.45
C ASN A 10 2.74 11.26 2.11
N GLN A 11 3.13 12.03 1.10
CA GLN A 11 4.49 12.01 0.58
C GLN A 11 5.51 12.44 1.63
N MET A 12 5.18 13.42 2.44
CA MET A 12 6.12 13.94 3.43
C MET A 12 6.31 12.97 4.60
N SER A 13 5.24 12.32 5.02
CA SER A 13 5.31 11.39 6.15
C SER A 13 5.68 9.97 5.73
N GLY A 14 5.55 9.65 4.44
CA GLY A 14 5.92 8.35 3.92
C GLY A 14 4.97 7.23 4.30
N TRP A 15 3.67 7.50 4.35
CA TRP A 15 2.68 6.46 4.65
C TRP A 15 1.35 6.78 3.97
N GLY A 16 0.50 5.78 3.91
CA GLY A 16 -0.82 5.95 3.35
C GLY A 16 -1.66 4.68 3.49
N PHE A 17 -2.68 4.58 2.66
CA PHE A 17 -3.58 3.45 2.66
C PHE A 17 -3.83 2.97 1.25
N ILE A 18 -3.90 1.64 1.11
CA ILE A 18 -4.32 0.98 -0.11
C ILE A 18 -5.75 0.50 0.11
N GLU A 19 -6.64 0.84 -0.81
CA GLU A 19 -7.96 0.24 -0.84
C GLU A 19 -7.85 -1.04 -1.66
N GLY A 20 -7.98 -2.17 -0.97
CA GLY A 20 -7.90 -3.46 -1.64
C GLY A 20 -9.12 -3.74 -2.49
N ASP A 21 -8.94 -4.60 -3.50
CA ASP A 21 -10.06 -5.04 -4.33
C ASP A 21 -11.09 -5.83 -3.50
N ASP A 22 -10.69 -6.29 -2.31
CA ASP A 22 -11.58 -6.96 -1.37
C ASP A 22 -12.44 -5.98 -0.56
N GLY A 23 -12.24 -4.67 -0.73
CA GLY A 23 -13.00 -3.65 -0.02
C GLY A 23 -12.40 -3.20 1.29
N TYR A 24 -11.29 -3.79 1.72
CA TYR A 24 -10.62 -3.41 2.96
C TYR A 24 -9.49 -2.42 2.69
N ASP A 25 -9.19 -1.59 3.70
CA ASP A 25 -8.07 -0.66 3.65
C ASP A 25 -6.86 -1.30 4.33
N TYR A 26 -5.70 -1.10 3.72
CA TYR A 26 -4.44 -1.64 4.24
C TYR A 26 -3.46 -0.49 4.42
N PHE A 27 -2.88 -0.40 5.62
CA PHE A 27 -1.85 0.58 5.91
C PHE A 27 -0.60 0.25 5.10
N VAL A 28 0.04 1.27 4.55
CA VAL A 28 1.29 1.10 3.81
C VAL A 28 2.27 2.18 4.21
N ASN A 29 3.50 1.77 4.49
CA ASN A 29 4.61 2.67 4.80
C ASN A 29 5.57 2.67 3.62
N VAL A 30 6.33 3.76 3.47
CA VAL A 30 7.29 3.87 2.38
C VAL A 30 8.29 2.70 2.38
N SER A 31 8.62 2.18 3.57
CA SER A 31 9.52 1.04 3.71
C SER A 31 8.92 -0.27 3.17
N ASN A 32 7.61 -0.30 2.97
CA ASN A 32 6.92 -1.47 2.43
C ASN A 32 6.86 -1.47 0.90
N LEU A 33 7.31 -0.40 0.27
CA LEU A 33 7.33 -0.28 -1.17
C LEU A 33 8.57 -0.98 -1.72
N ARG A 34 8.41 -1.64 -2.85
CA ARG A 34 9.57 -2.20 -3.53
C ARG A 34 10.44 -1.06 -4.04
N LYS A 35 11.75 -1.31 -4.07
CA LYS A 35 12.74 -0.30 -4.38
C LYS A 35 12.48 0.32 -5.76
N GLY A 36 12.57 1.63 -5.82
CA GLY A 36 12.51 2.35 -7.09
C GLY A 36 11.14 2.71 -7.58
N ILE A 37 10.07 2.27 -6.91
CA ILE A 37 8.73 2.66 -7.36
C ILE A 37 8.32 4.00 -6.75
N LYS A 38 7.51 4.72 -7.53
CA LYS A 38 6.90 5.96 -7.07
C LYS A 38 5.41 5.76 -7.05
N ILE A 39 4.78 6.13 -5.96
CA ILE A 39 3.33 5.97 -5.84
C ILE A 39 2.65 7.30 -5.60
N ARG A 40 1.37 7.34 -5.96
CA ARG A 40 0.49 8.48 -5.75
C ARG A 40 -0.93 7.96 -5.64
N GLU A 41 -1.83 8.81 -5.19
CA GLU A 41 -3.22 8.43 -5.07
C GLU A 41 -3.80 8.02 -6.40
N GLY A 42 -4.58 6.95 -6.38
CA GLY A 42 -5.25 6.42 -7.56
C GLY A 42 -4.48 5.36 -8.33
N ILE A 43 -3.18 5.19 -8.05
CA ILE A 43 -2.38 4.22 -8.80
C ILE A 43 -2.68 2.79 -8.34
N ARG A 44 -2.69 1.86 -9.29
CA ARG A 44 -2.93 0.44 -9.00
C ARG A 44 -1.65 -0.24 -8.54
N VAL A 45 -1.78 -1.06 -7.51
CA VAL A 45 -0.64 -1.78 -6.94
C VAL A 45 -1.00 -3.22 -6.63
N LYS A 46 0.02 -4.03 -6.46
CA LYS A 46 -0.10 -5.39 -5.93
C LYS A 46 0.76 -5.49 -4.68
N PHE A 47 0.33 -6.31 -3.73
CA PHE A 47 0.98 -6.35 -2.42
C PHE A 47 0.65 -7.64 -1.70
N ASP A 48 1.44 -7.91 -0.65
CA ASP A 48 1.16 -8.97 0.32
C ASP A 48 0.58 -8.35 1.57
N ILE A 49 -0.20 -9.12 2.31
CA ILE A 49 -0.83 -8.66 3.54
C ILE A 49 -0.07 -9.23 4.73
N THR A 50 0.26 -8.38 5.70
CA THR A 50 0.80 -8.81 6.98
C THR A 50 -0.05 -8.24 8.10
N HIS A 51 0.04 -8.86 9.28
CA HIS A 51 -0.68 -8.38 10.46
C HIS A 51 0.31 -7.60 11.32
N GLY A 52 0.14 -6.28 11.35
CA GLY A 52 1.00 -5.39 12.12
C GLY A 52 0.29 -4.82 13.33
N GLN A 53 0.98 -3.92 14.03
CA GLN A 53 0.43 -3.26 15.21
C GLN A 53 -0.75 -2.35 14.89
N ARG A 54 -0.83 -1.89 13.65
CA ARG A 54 -1.91 -1.00 13.19
C ARG A 54 -3.02 -1.75 12.48
N GLY A 55 -3.06 -3.08 12.64
CA GLY A 55 -3.98 -3.93 11.92
C GLY A 55 -3.32 -4.51 10.68
N ASP A 56 -4.09 -4.74 9.63
CA ASP A 56 -3.55 -5.33 8.42
C ASP A 56 -2.74 -4.30 7.64
N GLU A 57 -1.52 -4.69 7.26
CA GLU A 57 -0.59 -3.83 6.55
C GLU A 57 -0.21 -4.44 5.22
N ALA A 58 0.09 -3.57 4.26
CA ALA A 58 0.59 -4.00 2.95
C ALA A 58 2.10 -4.08 2.98
N GLU A 59 2.64 -5.11 2.31
CA GLU A 59 4.08 -5.35 2.24
C GLU A 59 4.44 -5.77 0.82
N ASN A 60 5.70 -5.57 0.43
CA ASN A 60 6.15 -5.89 -0.92
C ASN A 60 5.29 -5.21 -1.99
N VAL A 61 4.96 -3.95 -1.76
CA VAL A 61 4.09 -3.20 -2.64
C VAL A 61 4.83 -2.86 -3.93
N SER A 62 4.22 -3.19 -5.05
CA SER A 62 4.79 -2.88 -6.36
C SER A 62 3.70 -2.45 -7.33
N LEU A 63 4.11 -1.82 -8.41
CA LEU A 63 3.19 -1.42 -9.47
C LEU A 63 2.71 -2.66 -10.24
N ILE A 64 1.50 -2.56 -10.72
CA ILE A 64 0.97 -3.61 -11.60
C ILE A 64 1.52 -3.43 -13.01
#